data_0720c40d6e17a3a136b5be83b3949d9c
#
_entry.id   0720c40d6e17a3a136b5be83b3949d9c
#
_cell.length_a   1.000
_cell.length_b   1.000
_cell.length_c   1.000
_cell.angle_alpha   90.00
_cell.angle_beta   90.00
_cell.angle_gamma   90.00
#
_symmetry.space_group_name_H-M   'P 1'
#
loop_
_entity.id
_entity.type
_entity.pdbx_description
1 polymer ?
#
loop_
_entity_poly.entity_id
_entity_poly.type
_entity_poly.pdbx_seq_one_letter_code
_entity_poly.pdbx_strand_id
1 'polypeptide(L)'
;MTIVGRTQVFLLPDLGEGLSEAEIVEWRVAVGDVVTVDQSVVEVETAKAVVDVPCPYAGRVVTLHGAAGEVRPVGQPLITIAPLDGGDEPAGHATYREEERAGSGNVLIGYGTGHGNTTRRRRRPRLAVAPEPADADPTADPTGGTGAAAGGAPDAGAGSGDPARSPAALVISPIVRRLARERGVDLATLRGTGPGGVIRRADVEAALTVPAARLAAVPDPQPGSAPVGDGDVIVPLTGVRKVIADKLSRSRREIPEVTIWVDVDATGLLETRAAINAATPDAPVSILALLARICLSGLRRFPQLNARVDTEGQRIIQSAGVHLGIAAQTDRGLLVPVLRDAQRLTTAELAAELTVTTSAARAGSLPPARLTGGTFTLNNYGVFGVDGSTPIINHPEAALLGVGRIVDKPWVVDGQLAVRKVTQLSLTFDHRVCDGGVAGGFLRHVADCVERPALLIAAV
;
A
#
# COMPACT_ATOMS: atom_id res chain seq x y z
N MET A 1 42.67 10.40 36.97
CA MET A 1 41.39 11.11 37.17
C MET A 1 40.44 10.61 36.07
N THR A 2 39.53 9.74 36.44
CA THR A 2 38.63 9.07 35.51
C THR A 2 37.42 9.97 35.31
N ILE A 3 37.27 10.55 34.11
CA ILE A 3 36.11 11.35 33.76
C ILE A 3 35.05 10.38 33.29
N VAL A 4 34.02 10.16 34.10
CA VAL A 4 32.80 9.44 33.71
C VAL A 4 31.85 10.47 33.08
N GLY A 5 32.15 10.86 31.85
CA GLY A 5 31.18 11.60 30.99
C GLY A 5 30.09 10.64 30.53
N ARG A 6 28.82 11.06 30.62
CA ARG A 6 27.68 10.30 30.10
C ARG A 6 27.81 10.22 28.57
N THR A 7 28.24 9.09 28.04
CA THR A 7 28.20 8.81 26.59
C THR A 7 26.77 8.67 26.13
N GLN A 8 26.46 9.19 24.95
CA GLN A 8 25.17 9.07 24.29
C GLN A 8 25.26 8.03 23.17
N VAL A 9 24.33 7.09 23.15
CA VAL A 9 24.24 6.04 22.13
C VAL A 9 23.11 6.42 21.18
N PHE A 10 23.45 6.63 19.91
CA PHE A 10 22.47 6.81 18.86
C PHE A 10 22.16 5.46 18.24
N LEU A 11 20.87 5.15 18.16
CA LEU A 11 20.35 3.92 17.58
C LEU A 11 19.99 4.14 16.12
N LEU A 12 20.04 3.10 15.29
CA LEU A 12 19.56 3.17 13.92
C LEU A 12 18.07 3.57 13.93
N PRO A 13 17.72 4.77 13.41
CA PRO A 13 16.34 5.23 13.44
C PRO A 13 15.47 4.44 12.46
N ASP A 14 14.15 4.51 12.64
CA ASP A 14 13.21 4.07 11.62
C ASP A 14 13.33 5.01 10.40
N LEU A 15 13.80 4.46 9.30
CA LEU A 15 14.02 5.18 8.03
C LEU A 15 12.73 5.33 7.20
N GLY A 16 11.57 5.00 7.79
CA GLY A 16 10.26 5.11 7.20
C GLY A 16 9.76 3.82 6.53
N GLU A 17 8.46 3.77 6.26
CA GLU A 17 7.78 2.69 5.52
C GLU A 17 7.92 1.27 6.11
N GLY A 18 8.15 1.14 7.43
CA GLY A 18 8.16 -0.16 8.12
C GLY A 18 9.38 -1.03 7.79
N LEU A 19 10.51 -0.42 7.42
CA LEU A 19 11.79 -1.12 7.24
C LEU A 19 12.31 -1.61 8.58
N SER A 20 12.66 -2.89 8.67
CA SER A 20 13.12 -3.54 9.90
C SER A 20 14.65 -3.55 10.05
N GLU A 21 15.39 -3.30 8.96
CA GLU A 21 16.84 -3.38 8.91
C GLU A 21 17.42 -2.54 7.77
N ALA A 22 18.70 -2.16 7.88
CA ALA A 22 19.47 -1.49 6.83
C ALA A 22 20.93 -1.97 6.83
N GLU A 23 21.58 -1.98 5.68
CA GLU A 23 23.00 -2.32 5.52
C GLU A 23 23.86 -1.07 5.58
N ILE A 24 24.94 -1.11 6.36
CA ILE A 24 25.91 -0.01 6.45
C ILE A 24 26.74 0.00 5.16
N VAL A 25 26.58 1.02 4.32
CA VAL A 25 27.36 1.19 3.09
C VAL A 25 28.73 1.79 3.40
N GLU A 26 28.73 2.96 4.03
CA GLU A 26 29.96 3.68 4.34
C GLU A 26 29.83 4.55 5.60
N TRP A 27 30.84 4.54 6.44
CA TRP A 27 30.97 5.49 7.56
C TRP A 27 31.56 6.80 7.07
N ARG A 28 30.87 7.92 7.32
CA ARG A 28 31.34 9.27 6.97
C ARG A 28 32.24 9.87 8.06
N VAL A 29 32.38 9.17 9.19
CA VAL A 29 33.17 9.58 10.36
C VAL A 29 33.98 8.41 10.90
N ALA A 30 35.08 8.71 11.60
CA ALA A 30 35.93 7.74 12.25
C ALA A 30 35.88 7.89 13.78
N VAL A 31 36.28 6.84 14.52
CA VAL A 31 36.44 6.92 15.98
C VAL A 31 37.49 8.00 16.35
N GLY A 32 37.09 8.92 17.22
CA GLY A 32 37.88 10.09 17.60
C GLY A 32 37.47 11.40 16.93
N ASP A 33 36.70 11.36 15.87
CA ASP A 33 36.20 12.56 15.19
C ASP A 33 35.20 13.33 16.03
N VAL A 34 35.13 14.63 15.79
CA VAL A 34 34.14 15.51 16.40
C VAL A 34 32.98 15.70 15.41
N VAL A 35 31.77 15.39 15.86
CA VAL A 35 30.55 15.54 15.09
C VAL A 35 29.68 16.66 15.65
N THR A 36 28.95 17.33 14.76
CA THR A 36 27.94 18.34 15.09
C THR A 36 26.54 17.74 15.01
N VAL A 37 25.55 18.41 15.60
CA VAL A 37 24.15 18.02 15.46
C VAL A 37 23.77 18.08 13.97
N ASP A 38 22.97 17.10 13.52
CA ASP A 38 22.50 16.93 12.14
C ASP A 38 23.61 16.65 11.09
N GLN A 39 24.84 16.39 11.53
CA GLN A 39 25.89 15.93 10.64
C GLN A 39 25.64 14.49 10.20
N SER A 40 25.68 14.22 8.87
CA SER A 40 25.63 12.85 8.35
C SER A 40 26.84 12.06 8.84
N VAL A 41 26.61 10.92 9.51
CA VAL A 41 27.66 10.08 10.11
C VAL A 41 27.84 8.75 9.41
N VAL A 42 26.80 8.27 8.72
CA VAL A 42 26.83 6.99 8.03
C VAL A 42 25.85 7.01 6.85
N GLU A 43 26.22 6.33 5.80
CA GLU A 43 25.37 6.01 4.67
C GLU A 43 24.88 4.57 4.80
N VAL A 44 23.58 4.36 4.75
CA VAL A 44 22.96 3.04 4.86
C VAL A 44 22.11 2.73 3.65
N GLU A 45 22.15 1.49 3.20
CA GLU A 45 21.28 0.98 2.13
C GLU A 45 20.10 0.23 2.73
N THR A 46 18.92 0.63 2.29
CA THR A 46 17.66 -0.04 2.61
C THR A 46 17.16 -0.80 1.39
N ALA A 47 16.13 -1.60 1.53
CA ALA A 47 15.49 -2.30 0.40
C ALA A 47 14.99 -1.36 -0.72
N LYS A 48 14.99 -0.03 -0.50
CA LYS A 48 14.42 0.96 -1.44
C LYS A 48 15.40 2.03 -1.89
N ALA A 49 16.35 2.45 -1.06
CA ALA A 49 17.27 3.53 -1.36
C ALA A 49 18.48 3.52 -0.43
N VAL A 50 19.54 4.20 -0.87
CA VAL A 50 20.67 4.57 -0.03
C VAL A 50 20.37 5.90 0.65
N VAL A 51 20.53 5.96 1.97
CA VAL A 51 20.12 7.10 2.80
C VAL A 51 21.27 7.52 3.72
N ASP A 52 21.55 8.83 3.77
CA ASP A 52 22.43 9.42 4.75
C ASP A 52 21.72 9.57 6.11
N VAL A 53 22.33 9.06 7.19
CA VAL A 53 21.78 9.13 8.54
C VAL A 53 22.48 10.25 9.32
N PRO A 54 21.77 11.34 9.66
CA PRO A 54 22.32 12.42 10.47
C PRO A 54 22.35 12.05 11.97
N CYS A 55 23.39 12.52 12.67
CA CYS A 55 23.50 12.30 14.10
C CYS A 55 22.80 13.41 14.90
N PRO A 56 21.90 13.08 15.84
CA PRO A 56 21.20 14.07 16.66
C PRO A 56 22.06 14.62 17.81
N TYR A 57 23.30 14.17 17.96
CA TYR A 57 24.18 14.55 19.07
C TYR A 57 25.47 15.20 18.56
N ALA A 58 25.91 16.26 19.25
CA ALA A 58 27.24 16.83 19.07
C ALA A 58 28.20 16.23 20.08
N GLY A 59 29.43 15.93 19.65
CA GLY A 59 30.43 15.37 20.54
C GLY A 59 31.55 14.63 19.82
N ARG A 60 32.32 13.86 20.54
CA ARG A 60 33.41 13.03 19.99
C ARG A 60 32.95 11.60 19.82
N VAL A 61 33.15 11.03 18.65
CA VAL A 61 32.85 9.63 18.33
C VAL A 61 33.74 8.71 19.22
N VAL A 62 33.09 7.86 19.99
CA VAL A 62 33.75 6.88 20.87
C VAL A 62 33.76 5.50 20.22
N THR A 63 32.64 5.10 19.64
CA THR A 63 32.49 3.77 19.05
C THR A 63 31.54 3.81 17.85
N LEU A 64 31.93 3.16 16.78
CA LEU A 64 31.06 2.82 15.65
C LEU A 64 30.57 1.37 15.84
N HIS A 65 29.28 1.14 15.74
CA HIS A 65 28.67 -0.16 15.96
C HIS A 65 28.30 -0.79 14.60
N GLY A 66 29.18 -1.66 14.09
CA GLY A 66 29.05 -2.36 12.82
C GLY A 66 30.09 -1.93 11.79
N ALA A 67 30.41 -2.83 10.90
CA ALA A 67 31.34 -2.60 9.78
C ALA A 67 30.54 -2.28 8.50
N ALA A 68 31.20 -1.66 7.52
CA ALA A 68 30.65 -1.54 6.17
C ALA A 68 30.32 -2.93 5.59
N GLY A 69 29.15 -3.09 4.99
CA GLY A 69 28.59 -4.36 4.52
C GLY A 69 27.81 -5.13 5.62
N GLU A 70 27.65 -4.61 6.82
CA GLU A 70 26.91 -5.26 7.91
C GLU A 70 25.46 -4.79 7.93
N VAL A 71 24.50 -5.74 7.92
CA VAL A 71 23.09 -5.46 8.07
C VAL A 71 22.73 -5.25 9.54
N ARG A 72 22.06 -4.16 9.84
CA ARG A 72 21.67 -3.77 11.19
C ARG A 72 20.15 -3.60 11.32
N PRO A 73 19.53 -4.23 12.33
CA PRO A 73 18.12 -3.97 12.66
C PRO A 73 17.89 -2.55 13.17
N VAL A 74 16.75 -1.97 12.82
CA VAL A 74 16.26 -0.69 13.38
C VAL A 74 16.18 -0.79 14.90
N GLY A 75 16.59 0.29 15.59
CA GLY A 75 16.66 0.34 17.06
C GLY A 75 17.91 -0.27 17.69
N GLN A 76 18.86 -0.79 16.91
CA GLN A 76 20.16 -1.22 17.42
C GLN A 76 21.17 -0.06 17.51
N PRO A 77 22.16 -0.14 18.42
CA PRO A 77 23.21 0.86 18.51
C PRO A 77 23.94 1.07 17.18
N LEU A 78 24.05 2.33 16.74
CA LEU A 78 24.74 2.72 15.52
C LEU A 78 26.06 3.43 15.82
N ILE A 79 26.04 4.47 16.66
CA ILE A 79 27.22 5.22 17.03
C ILE A 79 27.14 5.67 18.50
N THR A 80 28.28 5.66 19.21
CA THR A 80 28.41 6.18 20.58
C THR A 80 29.22 7.44 20.57
N ILE A 81 28.72 8.51 21.20
CA ILE A 81 29.31 9.84 21.22
C ILE A 81 29.51 10.29 22.68
N ALA A 82 30.67 10.84 22.97
CA ALA A 82 30.96 11.53 24.24
C ALA A 82 30.78 13.03 24.04
N PRO A 83 30.07 13.74 24.95
CA PRO A 83 29.95 15.19 24.88
C PRO A 83 31.33 15.85 25.04
N LEU A 84 31.56 16.96 24.35
CA LEU A 84 32.75 17.78 24.52
C LEU A 84 32.57 18.59 25.80
N ASP A 85 33.52 18.50 26.72
CA ASP A 85 33.52 19.29 27.99
C ASP A 85 33.52 20.80 27.64
N GLY A 86 32.45 21.50 28.01
CA GLY A 86 32.37 22.96 28.03
C GLY A 86 31.54 23.60 26.93
N GLY A 87 30.23 23.45 26.96
CA GLY A 87 29.31 24.24 26.13
C GLY A 87 27.88 24.01 26.54
N ASP A 88 27.15 25.10 26.82
CA ASP A 88 25.68 25.09 27.01
C ASP A 88 24.96 24.36 25.89
N GLU A 89 24.00 23.51 26.24
CA GLU A 89 23.12 22.82 25.31
C GLU A 89 22.36 23.85 24.45
N PRO A 90 22.43 23.77 23.10
CA PRO A 90 21.65 24.67 22.26
C PRO A 90 20.14 24.43 22.46
N ALA A 91 19.38 25.52 22.50
CA ALA A 91 17.92 25.55 22.82
C ALA A 91 17.00 24.71 21.94
N GLY A 92 17.51 23.95 20.96
CA GLY A 92 16.76 23.03 20.10
C GLY A 92 16.62 21.60 20.62
N HIS A 93 17.47 21.20 21.58
CA HIS A 93 17.52 19.81 22.05
C HIS A 93 16.31 19.35 22.88
N ALA A 94 15.69 20.28 23.60
CA ALA A 94 14.51 19.98 24.43
C ALA A 94 13.28 19.67 23.57
N THR A 95 13.10 20.38 22.46
CA THR A 95 11.98 20.25 21.54
C THR A 95 12.05 18.91 20.77
N TYR A 96 13.26 18.49 20.37
CA TYR A 96 13.47 17.23 19.65
C TYR A 96 13.17 16.00 20.54
N ARG A 97 13.57 16.03 21.81
CA ARG A 97 13.26 14.94 22.77
C ARG A 97 11.78 14.84 23.11
N GLU A 98 11.05 15.95 23.08
CA GLU A 98 9.62 15.98 23.34
C GLU A 98 8.83 15.42 22.14
N GLU A 99 9.26 15.71 20.91
CA GLU A 99 8.69 15.18 19.67
C GLU A 99 8.94 13.67 19.51
N GLU A 100 10.13 13.18 19.86
CA GLU A 100 10.45 11.75 19.85
C GLU A 100 9.63 10.95 20.88
N ARG A 101 9.35 11.55 22.05
CA ARG A 101 8.49 10.94 23.08
C ARG A 101 7.00 10.97 22.75
N ALA A 102 6.56 11.91 21.92
CA ALA A 102 5.16 12.08 21.54
C ALA A 102 4.70 11.13 20.41
N GLY A 103 5.63 10.39 19.78
CA GLY A 103 5.28 9.42 18.74
C GLY A 103 4.64 10.04 17.47
N SER A 104 4.81 11.36 17.27
CA SER A 104 4.40 12.01 16.04
C SER A 104 5.48 11.77 14.99
N GLY A 105 5.23 10.87 14.03
CA GLY A 105 6.16 10.51 12.99
C GLY A 105 6.56 11.70 12.12
N ASN A 106 7.73 12.26 12.40
CA ASN A 106 8.44 13.11 11.46
C ASN A 106 9.12 12.18 10.46
N VAL A 107 8.58 12.13 9.25
CA VAL A 107 9.18 11.40 8.14
C VAL A 107 10.42 12.16 7.71
N LEU A 108 11.60 11.57 7.88
CA LEU A 108 12.87 12.15 7.45
C LEU A 108 13.01 12.32 5.93
N ILE A 109 12.15 11.66 5.16
CA ILE A 109 12.08 11.77 3.69
C ILE A 109 10.61 11.64 3.27
N GLY A 110 10.02 12.75 2.84
CA GLY A 110 8.65 12.80 2.30
C GLY A 110 8.12 14.23 2.33
N TYR A 111 7.24 14.58 1.41
CA TYR A 111 6.62 15.91 1.35
C TYR A 111 5.72 16.12 2.58
N GLY A 112 6.31 16.63 3.66
CA GLY A 112 5.56 17.13 4.80
C GLY A 112 4.77 18.37 4.38
N THR A 113 3.48 18.41 4.70
CA THR A 113 2.67 19.63 4.61
C THR A 113 3.21 20.64 5.61
N GLY A 114 4.08 21.54 5.13
CA GLY A 114 4.62 22.64 5.92
C GLY A 114 3.49 23.58 6.35
N HIS A 115 3.24 23.63 7.65
CA HIS A 115 2.41 24.67 8.23
C HIS A 115 3.21 25.96 8.24
N GLY A 116 2.95 26.81 7.23
CA GLY A 116 3.46 28.17 7.16
C GLY A 116 3.07 28.95 8.40
N ASN A 117 4.08 29.48 9.06
CA ASN A 117 3.98 30.36 10.22
C ASN A 117 3.36 31.68 9.79
N THR A 118 2.04 31.82 9.89
CA THR A 118 1.35 33.10 9.73
C THR A 118 1.33 33.81 11.08
N THR A 119 2.14 34.83 11.20
CA THR A 119 2.13 35.83 12.27
C THR A 119 0.73 36.39 12.45
N ARG A 120 0.05 35.97 13.51
CA ARG A 120 -1.22 36.53 13.95
C ARG A 120 -1.03 37.94 14.47
N ARG A 121 -1.40 38.94 13.68
CA ARG A 121 -1.67 40.30 14.13
C ARG A 121 -2.83 40.27 15.14
N ARG A 122 -2.53 40.65 16.42
CA ARG A 122 -3.51 40.87 17.47
C ARG A 122 -4.53 41.94 17.03
N ARG A 123 -5.80 41.54 16.86
CA ARG A 123 -6.95 42.47 16.86
C ARG A 123 -7.58 42.46 18.23
N ARG A 124 -7.79 43.69 18.77
CA ARG A 124 -8.48 43.97 20.04
C ARG A 124 -9.97 43.52 19.96
N PRO A 125 -10.54 43.07 21.12
CA PRO A 125 -11.92 42.64 21.15
C PRO A 125 -12.88 43.84 21.10
N ARG A 126 -13.92 43.74 20.30
CA ARG A 126 -15.08 44.59 20.28
C ARG A 126 -16.21 43.91 21.01
N LEU A 127 -16.86 44.67 21.93
CA LEU A 127 -17.93 44.19 22.82
C LEU A 127 -19.09 43.54 22.09
N ALA A 128 -19.62 42.50 22.72
CA ALA A 128 -20.83 41.80 22.34
C ALA A 128 -22.08 42.61 22.75
N VAL A 129 -23.05 42.64 21.86
CA VAL A 129 -24.45 42.98 22.17
C VAL A 129 -25.25 41.69 22.06
N ALA A 130 -25.94 41.37 23.13
CA ALA A 130 -26.88 40.25 23.24
C ALA A 130 -28.19 40.56 22.54
N PRO A 131 -28.93 39.60 22.02
CA PRO A 131 -30.37 39.65 21.90
C PRO A 131 -31.05 38.74 22.94
N GLU A 132 -32.08 39.27 23.50
CA GLU A 132 -33.03 38.73 24.47
C GLU A 132 -33.99 37.68 23.87
N PRO A 133 -34.69 36.90 24.71
CA PRO A 133 -35.39 35.68 24.32
C PRO A 133 -36.89 35.91 24.05
N ALA A 134 -37.51 35.00 23.32
CA ALA A 134 -38.98 34.86 23.24
C ALA A 134 -39.35 33.40 23.53
N ASP A 135 -39.97 33.20 24.68
CA ASP A 135 -41.32 32.68 25.03
C ASP A 135 -41.77 31.39 24.35
N ALA A 136 -42.07 30.47 25.10
CA ALA A 136 -43.11 29.90 26.01
C ALA A 136 -43.43 28.47 25.59
N ASP A 137 -43.30 27.50 26.41
CA ASP A 137 -44.11 26.81 27.41
C ASP A 137 -45.47 26.23 26.93
N PRO A 138 -46.11 25.29 27.65
CA PRO A 138 -45.66 24.07 28.33
C PRO A 138 -46.60 22.85 28.07
N THR A 139 -46.31 21.74 28.69
CA THR A 139 -47.21 20.67 29.26
C THR A 139 -46.63 19.28 28.93
N ALA A 140 -46.61 18.28 29.76
CA ALA A 140 -47.02 18.01 31.13
C ALA A 140 -46.24 16.77 31.62
N ASP A 141 -45.95 16.79 32.85
CA ASP A 141 -45.57 15.72 33.79
C ASP A 141 -46.81 14.86 34.13
N PRO A 142 -46.81 13.87 35.03
CA PRO A 142 -45.74 13.12 35.69
C PRO A 142 -46.07 11.63 35.96
N THR A 143 -45.32 11.07 36.87
CA THR A 143 -45.50 9.87 37.74
C THR A 143 -44.59 8.71 37.37
N GLY A 144 -43.81 8.18 38.22
CA GLY A 144 -43.78 7.95 39.64
C GLY A 144 -43.23 6.56 39.86
N GLY A 145 -42.28 6.34 40.63
CA GLY A 145 -42.20 5.99 41.98
C GLY A 145 -41.10 4.95 42.21
N THR A 146 -40.13 5.29 42.97
CA THR A 146 -39.72 4.71 44.26
C THR A 146 -39.41 3.23 44.41
N GLY A 147 -38.25 2.94 45.01
CA GLY A 147 -38.04 2.09 46.17
C GLY A 147 -36.81 1.20 46.02
N ALA A 148 -35.67 1.48 46.50
CA ALA A 148 -35.08 1.33 47.82
C ALA A 148 -34.86 -0.11 48.28
N ALA A 149 -33.60 -0.39 48.50
CA ALA A 149 -32.95 -0.94 49.69
C ALA A 149 -32.80 -2.47 49.90
N ALA A 150 -31.54 -2.82 50.06
CA ALA A 150 -30.92 -3.52 51.22
C ALA A 150 -31.01 -5.05 51.33
N GLY A 151 -29.84 -5.64 51.39
CA GLY A 151 -29.45 -6.43 52.58
C GLY A 151 -29.51 -7.93 52.50
N GLY A 152 -28.35 -8.58 52.77
CA GLY A 152 -28.38 -9.82 53.45
C GLY A 152 -27.63 -11.00 52.82
N ALA A 153 -26.39 -11.23 53.22
CA ALA A 153 -25.87 -12.57 53.37
C ALA A 153 -26.35 -13.13 54.74
N PRO A 154 -26.22 -14.41 55.10
CA PRO A 154 -25.28 -15.43 54.71
C PRO A 154 -25.82 -16.88 54.63
N ASP A 155 -24.91 -17.78 54.29
CA ASP A 155 -24.62 -19.06 54.93
C ASP A 155 -25.02 -20.39 54.26
N ALA A 156 -23.97 -21.22 54.13
CA ALA A 156 -23.78 -22.64 54.30
C ALA A 156 -24.63 -23.68 53.54
N GLY A 157 -23.91 -24.56 52.85
CA GLY A 157 -24.43 -25.89 52.60
C GLY A 157 -23.71 -26.70 51.54
N ALA A 158 -22.65 -27.38 51.94
CA ALA A 158 -22.13 -28.66 51.55
C ALA A 158 -22.66 -29.39 50.30
N GLY A 159 -21.71 -29.93 49.48
CA GLY A 159 -21.96 -31.16 48.79
C GLY A 159 -21.20 -31.40 47.51
N SER A 160 -20.03 -32.00 47.62
CA SER A 160 -19.43 -33.06 46.79
C SER A 160 -19.47 -32.95 45.25
N GLY A 161 -18.27 -33.05 44.66
CA GLY A 161 -18.11 -33.45 43.28
C GLY A 161 -16.82 -32.95 42.66
N ASP A 162 -15.70 -33.60 43.03
CA ASP A 162 -14.39 -33.42 42.39
C ASP A 162 -14.40 -34.05 41.01
N PRO A 163 -13.95 -33.34 39.96
CA PRO A 163 -13.17 -34.03 38.97
C PRO A 163 -11.78 -33.38 38.77
N ALA A 164 -10.77 -34.14 39.12
CA ALA A 164 -9.42 -34.15 38.51
C ALA A 164 -8.72 -32.80 38.39
N ARG A 165 -8.09 -32.35 39.48
CA ARG A 165 -6.94 -31.48 39.45
C ARG A 165 -5.81 -32.16 38.68
N SER A 166 -5.50 -31.70 37.47
CA SER A 166 -4.24 -31.93 36.81
C SER A 166 -3.10 -31.52 37.77
N PRO A 167 -2.05 -32.35 37.93
CA PRO A 167 -0.95 -32.03 38.82
C PRO A 167 -0.30 -30.70 38.38
N ALA A 168 -0.30 -29.73 39.28
CA ALA A 168 0.37 -28.45 39.01
C ALA A 168 1.84 -28.70 38.66
N ALA A 169 2.28 -28.22 37.51
CA ALA A 169 3.66 -28.37 37.07
C ALA A 169 4.64 -27.86 38.15
N LEU A 170 5.44 -28.73 38.68
CA LEU A 170 6.38 -28.45 39.76
C LEU A 170 7.62 -27.75 39.18
N VAL A 171 7.56 -26.40 39.07
CA VAL A 171 8.71 -25.58 38.64
C VAL A 171 9.12 -24.66 39.78
N ILE A 172 10.31 -24.92 40.37
CA ILE A 172 10.82 -24.13 41.50
C ILE A 172 11.54 -22.86 41.02
N SER A 173 12.20 -22.89 39.87
CA SER A 173 13.05 -21.80 39.38
C SER A 173 12.29 -20.77 38.55
N PRO A 174 12.35 -19.46 38.91
CA PRO A 174 11.78 -18.38 38.10
C PRO A 174 12.37 -18.30 36.69
N ILE A 175 13.66 -18.69 36.53
CA ILE A 175 14.38 -18.66 35.25
C ILE A 175 13.78 -19.69 34.28
N VAL A 176 13.41 -20.91 34.78
CA VAL A 176 12.79 -21.96 33.97
C VAL A 176 11.41 -21.53 33.49
N ARG A 177 10.62 -20.88 34.33
CA ARG A 177 9.30 -20.33 33.95
C ARG A 177 9.42 -19.21 32.92
N ARG A 178 10.46 -18.38 33.05
CA ARG A 178 10.75 -17.31 32.08
C ARG A 178 11.15 -17.91 30.73
N LEU A 179 12.09 -18.86 30.73
CA LEU A 179 12.56 -19.53 29.50
C LEU A 179 11.42 -20.24 28.77
N ALA A 180 10.56 -20.96 29.50
CA ALA A 180 9.40 -21.64 28.92
C ALA A 180 8.44 -20.64 28.27
N ARG A 181 8.20 -19.50 28.92
CA ARG A 181 7.34 -18.42 28.39
C ARG A 181 7.93 -17.74 27.16
N GLU A 182 9.24 -17.43 27.19
CA GLU A 182 9.96 -16.83 26.06
C GLU A 182 10.03 -17.75 24.83
N ARG A 183 9.99 -19.08 25.07
CA ARG A 183 10.08 -20.09 24.01
C ARG A 183 8.75 -20.77 23.68
N GLY A 184 7.63 -20.32 24.25
CA GLY A 184 6.30 -20.85 23.97
C GLY A 184 6.07 -22.30 24.41
N VAL A 185 6.84 -22.80 25.38
CA VAL A 185 6.74 -24.18 25.90
C VAL A 185 5.74 -24.24 27.04
N ASP A 186 4.69 -25.07 26.89
CA ASP A 186 3.72 -25.31 27.98
C ASP A 186 4.29 -26.24 29.03
N LEU A 187 4.56 -25.70 30.20
CA LEU A 187 5.10 -26.46 31.33
C LEU A 187 4.18 -27.55 31.86
N ALA A 188 2.87 -27.49 31.60
CA ALA A 188 1.92 -28.52 32.02
C ALA A 188 2.07 -29.82 31.22
N THR A 189 2.64 -29.75 30.03
CA THR A 189 2.86 -30.89 29.15
C THR A 189 4.20 -31.59 29.36
N LEU A 190 5.10 -30.99 30.15
CA LEU A 190 6.44 -31.51 30.39
C LEU A 190 6.50 -32.40 31.62
N ARG A 191 7.21 -33.54 31.50
CA ARG A 191 7.63 -34.34 32.64
C ARG A 191 9.01 -33.86 33.12
N GLY A 192 9.08 -33.33 34.35
CA GLY A 192 10.35 -32.90 34.91
C GLY A 192 11.27 -34.06 35.26
N THR A 193 12.56 -33.95 34.90
CA THR A 193 13.61 -34.94 35.20
C THR A 193 14.31 -34.70 36.55
N GLY A 194 13.93 -33.63 37.27
CA GLY A 194 14.47 -33.34 38.58
C GLY A 194 13.90 -34.17 39.72
N PRO A 195 14.55 -34.20 40.92
CA PRO A 195 14.04 -34.88 42.08
C PRO A 195 12.62 -34.46 42.42
N GLY A 196 11.72 -35.44 42.61
CA GLY A 196 10.30 -35.16 42.89
C GLY A 196 9.50 -34.68 41.68
N GLY A 197 9.99 -34.89 40.43
CA GLY A 197 9.27 -34.44 39.21
C GLY A 197 9.43 -32.97 38.90
N VAL A 198 10.43 -32.28 39.44
CA VAL A 198 10.71 -30.86 39.19
C VAL A 198 11.21 -30.65 37.76
N ILE A 199 10.57 -29.74 37.05
CA ILE A 199 10.97 -29.36 35.71
C ILE A 199 12.23 -28.47 35.79
N ARG A 200 13.30 -28.92 35.13
CA ARG A 200 14.58 -28.22 35.02
C ARG A 200 14.68 -27.46 33.68
N ARG A 201 15.71 -26.61 33.59
CA ARG A 201 16.03 -25.90 32.35
C ARG A 201 16.27 -26.86 31.18
N ALA A 202 17.00 -27.97 31.44
CA ALA A 202 17.26 -28.99 30.41
C ALA A 202 15.99 -29.66 29.84
N ASP A 203 14.92 -29.75 30.63
CA ASP A 203 13.66 -30.36 30.18
C ASP A 203 12.95 -29.42 29.21
N VAL A 204 13.01 -28.09 29.42
CA VAL A 204 12.48 -27.08 28.53
C VAL A 204 13.32 -27.02 27.24
N GLU A 205 14.63 -27.09 27.33
CA GLU A 205 15.53 -27.12 26.17
C GLU A 205 15.38 -28.42 25.36
N ALA A 206 15.21 -29.57 26.02
CA ALA A 206 14.95 -30.84 25.35
C ALA A 206 13.61 -30.85 24.61
N ALA A 207 12.59 -30.18 25.13
CA ALA A 207 11.30 -30.02 24.45
C ALA A 207 11.40 -29.18 23.16
N LEU A 208 12.40 -28.34 23.08
CA LEU A 208 12.70 -27.55 21.89
C LEU A 208 13.52 -28.31 20.84
N THR A 209 14.26 -29.34 21.30
CA THR A 209 15.12 -30.19 20.42
C THR A 209 14.45 -31.46 19.92
N VAL A 210 13.21 -31.75 20.33
CA VAL A 210 12.44 -32.83 19.72
C VAL A 210 12.19 -32.44 18.25
N PRO A 211 12.69 -33.23 17.27
CA PRO A 211 12.40 -32.95 15.88
C PRO A 211 10.89 -32.87 15.69
N ALA A 212 10.45 -31.96 14.85
CA ALA A 212 9.06 -31.71 14.45
C ALA A 212 8.33 -32.93 13.81
N ALA A 213 8.87 -34.15 13.99
CA ALA A 213 8.36 -35.40 13.47
C ALA A 213 7.30 -36.07 14.35
N ARG A 214 6.77 -35.40 15.40
CA ARG A 214 5.65 -35.89 16.22
C ARG A 214 4.61 -34.83 16.60
N LEU A 215 4.58 -33.72 15.99
CA LEU A 215 3.30 -33.12 15.66
C LEU A 215 2.72 -34.09 14.63
N ALA A 216 1.78 -34.94 15.05
CA ALA A 216 0.90 -35.61 14.12
C ALA A 216 0.50 -34.50 13.14
N ALA A 217 0.84 -34.67 11.88
CA ALA A 217 0.41 -33.81 10.82
C ALA A 217 -1.08 -33.52 11.08
N VAL A 218 -1.39 -32.35 11.65
CA VAL A 218 -2.62 -31.69 11.25
C VAL A 218 -2.40 -31.64 9.74
N PRO A 219 -3.17 -32.42 8.94
CA PRO A 219 -3.00 -32.32 7.50
C PRO A 219 -3.07 -30.83 7.26
N ASP A 220 -2.00 -30.29 6.67
CA ASP A 220 -2.01 -28.96 6.08
C ASP A 220 -3.41 -28.84 5.53
N PRO A 221 -4.23 -27.83 5.90
CA PRO A 221 -5.52 -27.70 5.28
C PRO A 221 -5.17 -27.62 3.80
N GLN A 222 -5.18 -28.80 3.16
CA GLN A 222 -5.29 -28.81 1.70
C GLN A 222 -6.37 -27.78 1.48
N PRO A 223 -6.27 -26.82 0.52
CA PRO A 223 -7.39 -26.01 0.17
C PRO A 223 -8.52 -27.00 -0.17
N GLY A 224 -9.06 -27.57 0.90
CA GLY A 224 -10.10 -28.56 0.91
C GLY A 224 -11.30 -27.77 0.52
N SER A 225 -11.86 -28.12 -0.60
CA SER A 225 -13.19 -27.77 -0.97
C SER A 225 -14.04 -27.77 0.29
N ALA A 226 -14.53 -26.58 0.70
CA ALA A 226 -15.58 -26.48 1.69
C ALA A 226 -16.65 -27.53 1.31
N PRO A 227 -17.20 -28.29 2.27
CA PRO A 227 -18.21 -29.28 1.94
C PRO A 227 -19.33 -28.58 1.16
N VAL A 228 -19.62 -29.10 -0.02
CA VAL A 228 -20.69 -28.60 -0.87
C VAL A 228 -22.00 -28.93 -0.15
N GLY A 229 -22.77 -27.89 0.20
CA GLY A 229 -24.08 -28.06 0.88
C GLY A 229 -25.17 -28.53 -0.07
N ASP A 230 -26.22 -29.14 0.50
CA ASP A 230 -27.42 -29.49 -0.26
C ASP A 230 -28.06 -28.20 -0.82
N GLY A 231 -28.14 -28.12 -2.15
CA GLY A 231 -28.66 -26.95 -2.87
C GLY A 231 -27.60 -26.03 -3.48
N ASP A 232 -26.33 -26.27 -3.24
CA ASP A 232 -25.25 -25.53 -3.91
C ASP A 232 -25.15 -25.86 -5.40
N VAL A 233 -24.99 -24.83 -6.22
CA VAL A 233 -24.79 -24.98 -7.66
C VAL A 233 -23.30 -25.06 -7.96
N ILE A 234 -22.83 -26.24 -8.35
CA ILE A 234 -21.45 -26.45 -8.76
C ILE A 234 -21.26 -26.01 -10.21
N VAL A 235 -20.45 -25.00 -10.45
CA VAL A 235 -20.06 -24.53 -11.78
C VAL A 235 -18.60 -24.92 -12.04
N PRO A 236 -18.33 -25.93 -12.90
CA PRO A 236 -16.97 -26.38 -13.12
C PRO A 236 -16.16 -25.35 -13.91
N LEU A 237 -14.87 -25.19 -13.55
CA LEU A 237 -13.91 -24.40 -14.31
C LEU A 237 -13.38 -25.23 -15.48
N THR A 238 -14.05 -25.14 -16.65
CA THR A 238 -13.66 -25.87 -17.86
C THR A 238 -13.48 -24.93 -19.06
N GLY A 239 -12.79 -25.38 -20.09
CA GLY A 239 -12.61 -24.62 -21.34
C GLY A 239 -12.04 -23.21 -21.12
N VAL A 240 -12.64 -22.21 -21.74
CA VAL A 240 -12.23 -20.81 -21.69
C VAL A 240 -12.23 -20.26 -20.26
N ARG A 241 -13.23 -20.63 -19.44
CA ARG A 241 -13.31 -20.18 -18.03
C ARG A 241 -12.10 -20.64 -17.21
N LYS A 242 -11.63 -21.89 -17.43
CA LYS A 242 -10.42 -22.38 -16.78
C LYS A 242 -9.19 -21.58 -17.19
N VAL A 243 -9.01 -21.32 -18.48
CA VAL A 243 -7.87 -20.52 -18.99
C VAL A 243 -7.87 -19.11 -18.39
N ILE A 244 -9.04 -18.48 -18.29
CA ILE A 244 -9.17 -17.15 -17.66
C ILE A 244 -8.80 -17.22 -16.17
N ALA A 245 -9.36 -18.19 -15.44
CA ALA A 245 -9.09 -18.35 -14.00
C ALA A 245 -7.60 -18.60 -13.72
N ASP A 246 -6.97 -19.48 -14.49
CA ASP A 246 -5.52 -19.77 -14.38
C ASP A 246 -4.69 -18.51 -14.67
N LYS A 247 -5.02 -17.76 -15.72
CA LYS A 247 -4.34 -16.52 -16.11
C LYS A 247 -4.45 -15.43 -15.03
N LEU A 248 -5.64 -15.19 -14.50
CA LEU A 248 -5.89 -14.20 -13.45
C LEU A 248 -5.20 -14.58 -12.13
N SER A 249 -5.29 -15.86 -11.77
CA SER A 249 -4.60 -16.39 -10.58
C SER A 249 -3.08 -16.27 -10.71
N ARG A 250 -2.53 -16.50 -11.90
CA ARG A 250 -1.12 -16.33 -12.20
C ARG A 250 -0.71 -14.86 -12.08
N SER A 251 -1.48 -13.95 -12.67
CA SER A 251 -1.23 -12.52 -12.58
C SER A 251 -1.11 -12.06 -11.13
N ARG A 252 -2.07 -12.41 -10.27
CA ARG A 252 -2.06 -12.03 -8.85
C ARG A 252 -0.91 -12.64 -8.04
N ARG A 253 -0.41 -13.79 -8.42
CA ARG A 253 0.74 -14.42 -7.73
C ARG A 253 2.08 -13.85 -8.18
N GLU A 254 2.21 -13.46 -9.44
CA GLU A 254 3.50 -13.10 -10.04
C GLU A 254 3.73 -11.60 -10.11
N ILE A 255 2.66 -10.78 -10.13
CA ILE A 255 2.75 -9.34 -10.31
C ILE A 255 2.42 -8.61 -9.00
N PRO A 256 3.40 -7.95 -8.37
CA PRO A 256 3.15 -7.03 -7.27
C PRO A 256 2.55 -5.72 -7.83
N GLU A 257 1.24 -5.73 -8.03
CA GLU A 257 0.54 -4.63 -8.68
C GLU A 257 0.10 -3.54 -7.69
N VAL A 258 0.16 -2.31 -8.15
CA VAL A 258 -0.34 -1.11 -7.47
C VAL A 258 -1.30 -0.38 -8.40
N THR A 259 -2.35 0.21 -7.84
CA THR A 259 -3.29 1.05 -8.60
C THR A 259 -3.27 2.48 -8.07
N ILE A 260 -3.14 3.44 -8.96
CA ILE A 260 -3.29 4.87 -8.72
C ILE A 260 -4.44 5.41 -9.57
N TRP A 261 -5.11 6.48 -9.15
CA TRP A 261 -6.23 7.07 -9.87
C TRP A 261 -6.27 8.58 -9.76
N VAL A 262 -7.01 9.20 -10.69
CA VAL A 262 -7.28 10.64 -10.73
C VAL A 262 -8.67 10.89 -11.32
N ASP A 263 -9.40 11.84 -10.74
CA ASP A 263 -10.61 12.36 -11.36
C ASP A 263 -10.25 13.43 -12.40
N VAL A 264 -10.89 13.39 -13.57
CA VAL A 264 -10.59 14.29 -14.67
C VAL A 264 -11.87 14.86 -15.31
N ASP A 265 -11.79 16.10 -15.76
CA ASP A 265 -12.84 16.74 -16.56
C ASP A 265 -12.74 16.32 -18.02
N ALA A 266 -13.64 15.44 -18.46
CA ALA A 266 -13.69 14.93 -19.83
C ALA A 266 -14.54 15.79 -20.78
N THR A 267 -15.00 16.97 -20.36
CA THR A 267 -15.88 17.84 -21.19
C THR A 267 -15.19 18.19 -22.50
N GLY A 268 -13.92 18.64 -22.45
CA GLY A 268 -13.15 18.98 -23.64
C GLY A 268 -12.93 17.80 -24.59
N LEU A 269 -12.76 16.59 -24.04
CA LEU A 269 -12.65 15.37 -24.85
C LEU A 269 -13.95 15.04 -25.59
N LEU A 270 -15.11 15.20 -24.92
CA LEU A 270 -16.43 15.00 -25.54
C LEU A 270 -16.72 16.04 -26.62
N GLU A 271 -16.39 17.30 -26.37
CA GLU A 271 -16.52 18.40 -27.34
C GLU A 271 -15.63 18.15 -28.58
N THR A 272 -14.38 17.76 -28.35
CA THR A 272 -13.43 17.40 -29.43
C THR A 272 -13.98 16.24 -30.28
N ARG A 273 -14.51 15.18 -29.64
CA ARG A 273 -15.14 14.08 -30.35
C ARG A 273 -16.32 14.54 -31.19
N ALA A 274 -17.18 15.40 -30.61
CA ALA A 274 -18.34 15.92 -31.32
C ALA A 274 -17.92 16.74 -32.56
N ALA A 275 -16.89 17.59 -32.44
CA ALA A 275 -16.35 18.38 -33.54
C ALA A 275 -15.75 17.49 -34.64
N ILE A 276 -14.95 16.47 -34.29
CA ILE A 276 -14.40 15.51 -35.25
C ILE A 276 -15.55 14.79 -36.02
N ASN A 277 -16.54 14.27 -35.30
CA ASN A 277 -17.62 13.52 -35.91
C ASN A 277 -18.55 14.38 -36.75
N ALA A 278 -18.69 15.68 -36.41
CA ALA A 278 -19.42 16.62 -37.29
C ALA A 278 -18.66 16.91 -38.61
N ALA A 279 -17.32 16.96 -38.53
CA ALA A 279 -16.46 17.17 -39.70
C ALA A 279 -16.29 15.91 -40.58
N THR A 280 -16.36 14.71 -39.97
CA THR A 280 -16.14 13.40 -40.65
C THR A 280 -17.26 12.44 -40.34
N PRO A 281 -18.51 12.69 -40.80
CA PRO A 281 -19.66 11.85 -40.46
C PRO A 281 -19.56 10.42 -40.97
N ASP A 282 -18.89 10.17 -42.09
CA ASP A 282 -18.67 8.86 -42.67
C ASP A 282 -17.61 8.01 -41.94
N ALA A 283 -16.82 8.60 -41.08
CA ALA A 283 -15.76 7.95 -40.30
C ALA A 283 -15.77 8.39 -38.82
N PRO A 284 -16.82 8.10 -38.05
CA PRO A 284 -17.00 8.60 -36.71
C PRO A 284 -15.97 7.98 -35.76
N VAL A 285 -15.42 8.82 -34.87
CA VAL A 285 -14.46 8.43 -33.84
C VAL A 285 -15.17 8.20 -32.51
N SER A 286 -14.93 7.03 -31.91
CA SER A 286 -15.45 6.71 -30.58
C SER A 286 -14.59 7.36 -29.48
N ILE A 287 -15.16 7.51 -28.27
CA ILE A 287 -14.41 7.96 -27.10
C ILE A 287 -13.24 7.01 -26.80
N LEU A 288 -13.46 5.70 -27.01
CA LEU A 288 -12.44 4.68 -26.81
C LEU A 288 -11.24 4.84 -27.76
N ALA A 289 -11.49 5.26 -29.00
CA ALA A 289 -10.43 5.53 -29.97
C ALA A 289 -9.59 6.75 -29.59
N LEU A 290 -10.22 7.80 -29.04
CA LEU A 290 -9.50 8.96 -28.50
C LEU A 290 -8.66 8.60 -27.28
N LEU A 291 -9.24 7.82 -26.36
CA LEU A 291 -8.50 7.33 -25.18
C LEU A 291 -7.34 6.41 -25.59
N ALA A 292 -7.53 5.55 -26.59
CA ALA A 292 -6.45 4.73 -27.16
C ALA A 292 -5.33 5.61 -27.73
N ARG A 293 -5.65 6.66 -28.47
CA ARG A 293 -4.65 7.62 -28.98
C ARG A 293 -3.90 8.32 -27.85
N ILE A 294 -4.61 8.73 -26.81
CA ILE A 294 -4.01 9.34 -25.61
C ILE A 294 -3.05 8.35 -24.92
N CYS A 295 -3.47 7.09 -24.71
CA CYS A 295 -2.61 6.04 -24.17
C CYS A 295 -1.33 5.85 -24.98
N LEU A 296 -1.44 5.77 -26.31
CA LEU A 296 -0.29 5.59 -27.19
C LEU A 296 0.71 6.76 -27.08
N SER A 297 0.20 8.00 -26.94
CA SER A 297 1.08 9.16 -26.71
C SER A 297 1.77 9.08 -25.35
N GLY A 298 1.07 8.61 -24.32
CA GLY A 298 1.64 8.39 -22.99
C GLY A 298 2.69 7.28 -22.99
N LEU A 299 2.43 6.14 -23.61
CA LEU A 299 3.36 5.01 -23.68
C LEU A 299 4.65 5.33 -24.45
N ARG A 300 4.60 6.26 -25.43
CA ARG A 300 5.79 6.77 -26.08
C ARG A 300 6.68 7.57 -25.13
N ARG A 301 6.06 8.31 -24.18
CA ARG A 301 6.76 9.13 -23.17
C ARG A 301 7.21 8.30 -21.97
N PHE A 302 6.46 7.24 -21.63
CA PHE A 302 6.69 6.37 -20.46
C PHE A 302 6.77 4.89 -20.92
N PRO A 303 7.82 4.49 -21.66
CA PRO A 303 7.93 3.16 -22.27
C PRO A 303 8.05 2.04 -21.23
N GLN A 304 8.37 2.34 -19.98
CA GLN A 304 8.43 1.38 -18.88
C GLN A 304 7.10 0.66 -18.65
N LEU A 305 5.99 1.35 -18.92
CA LEU A 305 4.63 0.77 -18.78
C LEU A 305 4.24 -0.13 -19.96
N ASN A 306 5.00 -0.08 -21.08
CA ASN A 306 4.84 -0.97 -22.22
C ASN A 306 5.87 -2.10 -22.17
N ALA A 307 5.90 -2.84 -21.05
CA ALA A 307 6.92 -3.83 -20.75
C ALA A 307 6.31 -5.12 -20.18
N ARG A 308 7.17 -6.09 -19.91
CA ARG A 308 6.89 -7.28 -19.12
C ARG A 308 8.12 -7.68 -18.32
N VAL A 309 7.92 -8.35 -17.21
CA VAL A 309 9.00 -8.92 -16.39
C VAL A 309 9.24 -10.37 -16.81
N ASP A 310 10.47 -10.68 -17.19
CA ASP A 310 10.97 -12.03 -17.40
C ASP A 310 11.65 -12.47 -16.09
N THR A 311 10.87 -13.14 -15.23
CA THR A 311 11.33 -13.55 -13.90
C THR A 311 12.46 -14.60 -13.97
N GLU A 312 12.41 -15.51 -14.96
CA GLU A 312 13.44 -16.53 -15.15
C GLU A 312 14.74 -15.90 -15.61
N GLY A 313 14.65 -14.95 -16.57
CA GLY A 313 15.81 -14.22 -17.10
C GLY A 313 16.23 -13.03 -16.22
N GLN A 314 15.56 -12.77 -15.09
CA GLN A 314 15.83 -11.64 -14.17
C GLN A 314 15.98 -10.31 -14.91
N ARG A 315 15.01 -9.97 -15.76
CA ARG A 315 15.08 -8.77 -16.60
C ARG A 315 13.71 -8.21 -16.95
N ILE A 316 13.66 -6.91 -17.21
CA ILE A 316 12.51 -6.21 -17.77
C ILE A 316 12.68 -6.12 -19.28
N ILE A 317 11.64 -6.49 -20.02
CA ILE A 317 11.63 -6.42 -21.49
C ILE A 317 10.64 -5.35 -21.89
N GLN A 318 11.14 -4.19 -22.34
CA GLN A 318 10.33 -3.14 -22.92
C GLN A 318 10.01 -3.50 -24.38
N SER A 319 8.74 -3.42 -24.75
CA SER A 319 8.28 -3.77 -26.09
C SER A 319 8.57 -2.63 -27.07
N ALA A 320 9.12 -2.96 -28.26
CA ALA A 320 9.44 -1.99 -29.31
C ALA A 320 8.17 -1.37 -29.96
N GLY A 321 7.08 -2.12 -30.01
CA GLY A 321 5.77 -1.66 -30.51
C GLY A 321 4.73 -1.73 -29.40
N VAL A 322 3.61 -1.02 -29.59
CA VAL A 322 2.47 -1.10 -28.68
C VAL A 322 1.39 -1.98 -29.30
N HIS A 323 1.17 -3.14 -28.68
CA HIS A 323 0.05 -4.02 -29.00
C HIS A 323 -1.04 -3.79 -27.98
N LEU A 324 -2.03 -2.95 -28.34
CA LEU A 324 -3.03 -2.45 -27.41
C LEU A 324 -4.17 -3.46 -27.21
N GLY A 325 -4.26 -4.02 -26.00
CA GLY A 325 -5.39 -4.83 -25.56
C GLY A 325 -6.59 -3.96 -25.23
N ILE A 326 -7.77 -4.37 -25.65
CA ILE A 326 -9.04 -3.69 -25.35
C ILE A 326 -9.93 -4.65 -24.57
N ALA A 327 -10.23 -4.32 -23.31
CA ALA A 327 -11.16 -5.14 -22.54
C ALA A 327 -12.59 -5.04 -23.11
N ALA A 328 -13.13 -6.16 -23.53
CA ALA A 328 -14.47 -6.25 -24.14
C ALA A 328 -15.30 -7.34 -23.44
N GLN A 329 -16.46 -6.97 -22.92
CA GLN A 329 -17.43 -7.93 -22.38
C GLN A 329 -18.19 -8.59 -23.53
N THR A 330 -18.27 -9.91 -23.47
CA THR A 330 -19.04 -10.74 -24.41
C THR A 330 -19.90 -11.74 -23.64
N ASP A 331 -20.83 -12.40 -24.33
CA ASP A 331 -21.67 -13.47 -23.74
C ASP A 331 -20.84 -14.67 -23.25
N ARG A 332 -19.61 -14.83 -23.76
CA ARG A 332 -18.64 -15.87 -23.35
C ARG A 332 -17.73 -15.46 -22.21
N GLY A 333 -17.90 -14.23 -21.69
CA GLY A 333 -17.05 -13.62 -20.64
C GLY A 333 -16.21 -12.47 -21.18
N LEU A 334 -15.28 -12.00 -20.34
CA LEU A 334 -14.36 -10.91 -20.66
C LEU A 334 -13.27 -11.41 -21.63
N LEU A 335 -13.19 -10.80 -22.80
CA LEU A 335 -12.10 -11.00 -23.76
C LEU A 335 -11.26 -9.74 -23.87
N VAL A 336 -9.98 -9.91 -24.20
CA VAL A 336 -9.05 -8.79 -24.43
C VAL A 336 -8.44 -8.92 -25.82
N PRO A 337 -9.20 -8.55 -26.88
CA PRO A 337 -8.63 -8.49 -28.22
C PRO A 337 -7.50 -7.46 -28.31
N VAL A 338 -6.52 -7.74 -29.19
CA VAL A 338 -5.28 -6.97 -29.32
C VAL A 338 -5.20 -6.30 -30.69
N LEU A 339 -5.04 -4.98 -30.67
CA LEU A 339 -4.69 -4.16 -31.83
C LEU A 339 -3.16 -4.16 -31.98
N ARG A 340 -2.66 -4.80 -33.02
CA ARG A 340 -1.22 -4.90 -33.28
C ARG A 340 -0.67 -3.59 -33.79
N ASP A 341 0.54 -3.21 -33.31
CA ASP A 341 1.26 -2.02 -33.75
C ASP A 341 0.41 -0.74 -33.76
N ALA A 342 -0.43 -0.61 -32.73
CA ALA A 342 -1.43 0.46 -32.62
C ALA A 342 -0.79 1.87 -32.70
N GLN A 343 0.47 2.03 -32.33
CA GLN A 343 1.22 3.29 -32.44
C GLN A 343 1.38 3.78 -33.87
N ARG A 344 1.24 2.92 -34.89
CA ARG A 344 1.37 3.27 -36.29
C ARG A 344 0.08 3.77 -36.92
N LEU A 345 -1.07 3.48 -36.28
CA LEU A 345 -2.38 3.83 -36.81
C LEU A 345 -2.71 5.30 -36.49
N THR A 346 -3.36 5.99 -37.42
CA THR A 346 -4.02 7.28 -37.16
C THR A 346 -5.21 7.11 -36.22
N THR A 347 -5.77 8.19 -35.70
CA THR A 347 -6.96 8.11 -34.84
C THR A 347 -8.18 7.55 -35.57
N ALA A 348 -8.35 7.85 -36.87
CA ALA A 348 -9.41 7.31 -37.69
C ALA A 348 -9.24 5.81 -37.94
N GLU A 349 -8.03 5.36 -38.26
CA GLU A 349 -7.72 3.94 -38.39
C GLU A 349 -7.89 3.16 -37.08
N LEU A 350 -7.49 3.75 -35.93
CA LEU A 350 -7.77 3.18 -34.61
C LEU A 350 -9.28 3.01 -34.38
N ALA A 351 -10.08 4.01 -34.74
CA ALA A 351 -11.55 3.94 -34.59
C ALA A 351 -12.16 2.83 -35.46
N ALA A 352 -11.72 2.70 -36.72
CA ALA A 352 -12.15 1.66 -37.64
C ALA A 352 -11.74 0.26 -37.12
N GLU A 353 -10.49 0.08 -36.77
CA GLU A 353 -9.95 -1.19 -36.26
C GLU A 353 -10.60 -1.62 -34.93
N LEU A 354 -10.85 -0.67 -34.02
CA LEU A 354 -11.58 -0.91 -32.78
C LEU A 354 -13.00 -1.41 -33.05
N THR A 355 -13.71 -0.80 -34.02
CA THR A 355 -15.06 -1.19 -34.38
C THR A 355 -15.10 -2.61 -34.93
N VAL A 356 -14.21 -2.93 -35.87
CA VAL A 356 -14.11 -4.28 -36.48
C VAL A 356 -13.73 -5.31 -35.40
N THR A 357 -12.73 -5.02 -34.60
CA THR A 357 -12.20 -5.95 -33.58
C THR A 357 -13.23 -6.22 -32.47
N THR A 358 -13.92 -5.19 -31.97
CA THR A 358 -14.92 -5.36 -30.91
C THR A 358 -16.17 -6.06 -31.42
N SER A 359 -16.58 -5.81 -32.66
CA SER A 359 -17.70 -6.51 -33.30
C SER A 359 -17.39 -8.00 -33.51
N ALA A 360 -16.19 -8.32 -34.02
CA ALA A 360 -15.73 -9.70 -34.15
C ALA A 360 -15.61 -10.43 -32.81
N ALA A 361 -15.16 -9.74 -31.75
CA ALA A 361 -15.09 -10.30 -30.41
C ALA A 361 -16.48 -10.68 -29.87
N ARG A 362 -17.47 -9.79 -30.01
CA ARG A 362 -18.86 -10.05 -29.60
C ARG A 362 -19.51 -11.17 -30.44
N ALA A 363 -19.24 -11.21 -31.71
CA ALA A 363 -19.73 -12.29 -32.61
C ALA A 363 -19.01 -13.63 -32.35
N GLY A 364 -17.94 -13.66 -31.54
CA GLY A 364 -17.16 -14.87 -31.29
C GLY A 364 -16.34 -15.36 -32.48
N SER A 365 -16.14 -14.51 -33.50
CA SER A 365 -15.41 -14.81 -34.74
C SER A 365 -13.96 -14.37 -34.73
N LEU A 366 -13.46 -13.88 -33.56
CA LEU A 366 -12.09 -13.38 -33.45
C LEU A 366 -11.09 -14.54 -33.43
N PRO A 367 -10.06 -14.53 -34.30
CA PRO A 367 -9.04 -15.58 -34.30
C PRO A 367 -8.21 -15.56 -33.03
N PRO A 368 -7.77 -16.71 -32.49
CA PRO A 368 -6.97 -16.79 -31.24
C PRO A 368 -5.70 -15.93 -31.23
N ALA A 369 -5.07 -15.73 -32.39
CA ALA A 369 -3.90 -14.87 -32.54
C ALA A 369 -4.17 -13.40 -32.19
N ARG A 370 -5.43 -12.96 -32.23
CA ARG A 370 -5.86 -11.61 -31.83
C ARG A 370 -6.19 -11.49 -30.34
N LEU A 371 -6.11 -12.58 -29.58
CA LEU A 371 -6.37 -12.62 -28.14
C LEU A 371 -5.09 -12.73 -27.30
N THR A 372 -3.92 -12.72 -27.94
CA THR A 372 -2.62 -12.93 -27.28
C THR A 372 -1.59 -11.88 -27.72
N GLY A 373 -0.56 -11.68 -26.88
CA GLY A 373 0.56 -10.83 -27.18
C GLY A 373 0.25 -9.33 -27.09
N GLY A 374 -0.71 -8.93 -26.27
CA GLY A 374 -0.88 -7.56 -25.83
C GLY A 374 0.33 -7.11 -25.00
N THR A 375 0.59 -5.80 -25.02
CA THR A 375 1.69 -5.19 -24.25
C THR A 375 1.21 -4.13 -23.27
N PHE A 376 -0.02 -3.64 -23.45
CA PHE A 376 -0.73 -2.72 -22.56
C PHE A 376 -2.23 -2.87 -22.79
N THR A 377 -3.05 -2.81 -21.75
CA THR A 377 -4.51 -2.94 -21.86
C THR A 377 -5.24 -1.64 -21.54
N LEU A 378 -6.24 -1.27 -22.34
CA LEU A 378 -7.22 -0.22 -22.06
C LEU A 378 -8.56 -0.88 -21.69
N ASN A 379 -9.06 -0.56 -20.49
CA ASN A 379 -10.30 -1.12 -19.95
C ASN A 379 -11.31 -0.02 -19.67
N ASN A 380 -12.42 0.00 -20.39
CA ASN A 380 -13.54 0.90 -20.14
C ASN A 380 -14.65 0.16 -19.39
N TYR A 381 -14.70 0.31 -18.07
CA TYR A 381 -15.75 -0.23 -17.20
C TYR A 381 -16.87 0.78 -16.92
N GLY A 382 -16.73 2.00 -17.41
CA GLY A 382 -17.77 3.04 -17.29
C GLY A 382 -19.08 2.66 -17.96
N VAL A 383 -19.04 1.79 -18.95
CA VAL A 383 -20.25 1.21 -19.62
C VAL A 383 -21.13 0.40 -18.65
N PHE A 384 -20.60 -0.04 -17.51
CA PHE A 384 -21.32 -0.74 -16.45
C PHE A 384 -21.82 0.20 -15.34
N GLY A 385 -21.66 1.51 -15.50
CA GLY A 385 -22.06 2.51 -14.50
C GLY A 385 -21.11 2.63 -13.30
N VAL A 386 -19.88 2.10 -13.42
CA VAL A 386 -18.87 2.08 -12.34
C VAL A 386 -17.94 3.28 -12.47
N ASP A 387 -17.66 3.94 -11.33
CA ASP A 387 -16.78 5.12 -11.29
C ASP A 387 -15.31 4.76 -11.34
N GLY A 388 -14.89 3.73 -10.62
CA GLY A 388 -13.49 3.31 -10.50
C GLY A 388 -13.35 1.81 -10.29
N SER A 389 -12.17 1.28 -10.58
CA SER A 389 -11.82 -0.13 -10.40
C SER A 389 -10.32 -0.30 -10.16
N THR A 390 -9.95 -1.39 -9.49
CA THR A 390 -8.59 -1.89 -9.37
C THR A 390 -8.49 -3.22 -10.12
N PRO A 391 -8.41 -3.19 -11.46
CA PRO A 391 -8.44 -4.40 -12.27
C PRO A 391 -7.14 -5.20 -12.17
N ILE A 392 -7.24 -6.51 -12.32
CA ILE A 392 -6.08 -7.41 -12.41
C ILE A 392 -5.38 -7.21 -13.76
N ILE A 393 -4.05 -7.12 -13.73
CA ILE A 393 -3.23 -6.98 -14.94
C ILE A 393 -3.36 -8.21 -15.83
N ASN A 394 -3.49 -7.98 -17.14
CA ASN A 394 -3.58 -9.04 -18.15
C ASN A 394 -2.20 -9.68 -18.39
N HIS A 395 -1.79 -10.59 -17.51
CA HIS A 395 -0.47 -11.23 -17.58
C HIS A 395 -0.10 -11.70 -19.01
N PRO A 396 1.14 -11.45 -19.53
CA PRO A 396 2.32 -10.91 -18.84
C PRO A 396 2.54 -9.39 -19.01
N GLU A 397 1.51 -8.62 -19.36
CA GLU A 397 1.61 -7.17 -19.48
C GLU A 397 2.02 -6.54 -18.15
N ALA A 398 2.66 -5.36 -18.20
CA ALA A 398 3.08 -4.67 -16.99
C ALA A 398 2.07 -3.63 -16.49
N ALA A 399 1.11 -3.21 -17.32
CA ALA A 399 0.17 -2.18 -16.90
C ALA A 399 -1.13 -2.19 -17.72
N LEU A 400 -2.15 -1.57 -17.12
CA LEU A 400 -3.40 -1.27 -17.81
C LEU A 400 -3.99 0.06 -17.31
N LEU A 401 -4.67 0.77 -18.22
CA LEU A 401 -5.46 1.96 -17.92
C LEU A 401 -6.94 1.59 -17.82
N GLY A 402 -7.57 1.96 -16.72
CA GLY A 402 -9.00 1.86 -16.50
C GLY A 402 -9.71 3.19 -16.68
N VAL A 403 -10.91 3.17 -17.22
CA VAL A 403 -11.74 4.36 -17.44
C VAL A 403 -13.12 4.12 -16.85
N GLY A 404 -13.53 4.98 -15.94
CA GLY A 404 -14.84 4.97 -15.30
C GLY A 404 -15.95 5.58 -16.16
N ARG A 405 -17.16 5.61 -15.61
CA ARG A 405 -18.29 6.28 -16.25
C ARG A 405 -18.05 7.80 -16.31
N ILE A 406 -18.54 8.42 -17.37
CA ILE A 406 -18.52 9.87 -17.53
C ILE A 406 -19.89 10.42 -17.10
N VAL A 407 -19.92 11.22 -16.05
CA VAL A 407 -21.16 11.76 -15.47
C VAL A 407 -21.02 13.23 -15.13
N ASP A 408 -22.15 13.92 -15.01
CA ASP A 408 -22.17 15.30 -14.53
C ASP A 408 -21.81 15.34 -13.05
N LYS A 409 -20.76 16.14 -12.72
CA LYS A 409 -20.33 16.41 -11.36
C LYS A 409 -20.04 17.89 -11.15
N PRO A 410 -20.21 18.43 -9.94
CA PRO A 410 -19.71 19.77 -9.61
C PRO A 410 -18.17 19.79 -9.73
N TRP A 411 -17.66 20.79 -10.40
CA TRP A 411 -16.22 20.96 -10.66
C TRP A 411 -15.84 22.44 -10.58
N VAL A 412 -14.61 22.74 -10.20
CA VAL A 412 -14.11 24.11 -10.16
C VAL A 412 -13.39 24.43 -11.47
N VAL A 413 -13.90 25.42 -12.21
CA VAL A 413 -13.30 25.92 -13.46
C VAL A 413 -13.07 27.41 -13.29
N ASP A 414 -11.86 27.88 -13.48
CA ASP A 414 -11.46 29.30 -13.34
C ASP A 414 -11.94 29.96 -12.01
N GLY A 415 -11.89 29.16 -10.92
CA GLY A 415 -12.30 29.58 -9.58
C GLY A 415 -13.82 29.64 -9.37
N GLN A 416 -14.62 29.19 -10.34
CA GLN A 416 -16.08 29.13 -10.26
C GLN A 416 -16.58 27.67 -10.23
N LEU A 417 -17.68 27.43 -9.52
CA LEU A 417 -18.33 26.13 -9.52
C LEU A 417 -19.12 25.94 -10.83
N ALA A 418 -18.84 24.89 -11.54
CA ALA A 418 -19.51 24.53 -12.80
C ALA A 418 -19.92 23.06 -12.79
N VAL A 419 -20.89 22.70 -13.64
CA VAL A 419 -21.21 21.29 -13.94
C VAL A 419 -20.33 20.83 -15.09
N ARG A 420 -19.56 19.76 -14.89
CA ARG A 420 -18.63 19.22 -15.89
C ARG A 420 -18.83 17.71 -16.06
N LYS A 421 -18.46 17.18 -17.19
CA LYS A 421 -18.43 15.75 -17.48
C LYS A 421 -17.17 15.14 -16.87
N VAL A 422 -17.29 14.55 -15.69
CA VAL A 422 -16.13 14.02 -14.92
C VAL A 422 -16.10 12.51 -15.02
N THR A 423 -14.89 11.98 -15.18
CA THR A 423 -14.61 10.53 -15.09
C THR A 423 -13.42 10.28 -14.17
N GLN A 424 -13.29 9.06 -13.67
CA GLN A 424 -12.09 8.61 -12.98
C GLN A 424 -11.23 7.76 -13.92
N LEU A 425 -9.96 8.09 -13.99
CA LEU A 425 -8.94 7.28 -14.64
C LEU A 425 -8.16 6.51 -13.57
N SER A 426 -7.90 5.23 -13.79
CA SER A 426 -7.07 4.40 -12.92
C SER A 426 -5.96 3.74 -13.73
N LEU A 427 -4.73 3.73 -13.19
CA LEU A 427 -3.61 3.00 -13.75
C LEU A 427 -3.21 1.92 -12.76
N THR A 428 -3.32 0.66 -13.18
CA THR A 428 -2.77 -0.49 -12.44
C THR A 428 -1.49 -0.92 -13.14
N PHE A 429 -0.40 -1.07 -12.39
CA PHE A 429 0.91 -1.38 -12.94
C PHE A 429 1.73 -2.30 -12.03
N ASP A 430 2.65 -3.05 -12.64
CA ASP A 430 3.65 -3.87 -11.96
C ASP A 430 4.73 -2.96 -11.36
N HIS A 431 4.83 -2.93 -10.02
CA HIS A 431 5.77 -2.03 -9.35
C HIS A 431 7.25 -2.41 -9.57
N ARG A 432 7.52 -3.56 -10.18
CA ARG A 432 8.88 -3.96 -10.59
C ARG A 432 9.38 -3.23 -11.84
N VAL A 433 8.46 -2.74 -12.71
CA VAL A 433 8.85 -2.05 -13.96
C VAL A 433 9.05 -0.55 -13.78
N CYS A 434 8.39 0.04 -12.78
CA CYS A 434 8.53 1.47 -12.47
C CYS A 434 7.99 1.79 -11.07
N ASP A 435 8.30 2.99 -10.61
CA ASP A 435 7.82 3.58 -9.37
C ASP A 435 6.63 4.55 -9.59
N GLY A 436 6.19 5.20 -8.50
CA GLY A 436 5.12 6.18 -8.51
C GLY A 436 5.40 7.41 -9.37
N GLY A 437 6.67 7.77 -9.59
CA GLY A 437 7.04 8.93 -10.43
C GLY A 437 6.70 8.69 -11.90
N VAL A 438 7.07 7.53 -12.43
CA VAL A 438 6.77 7.13 -13.82
C VAL A 438 5.27 6.89 -14.00
N ALA A 439 4.65 6.12 -13.09
CA ALA A 439 3.23 5.79 -13.16
C ALA A 439 2.34 7.04 -13.01
N GLY A 440 2.65 7.91 -12.04
CA GLY A 440 1.96 9.19 -11.84
C GLY A 440 2.14 10.13 -13.00
N GLY A 441 3.36 10.20 -13.58
CA GLY A 441 3.66 10.98 -14.77
C GLY A 441 2.83 10.54 -15.98
N PHE A 442 2.70 9.23 -16.21
CA PHE A 442 1.85 8.68 -17.27
C PHE A 442 0.37 9.03 -17.03
N LEU A 443 -0.14 8.75 -15.82
CA LEU A 443 -1.54 9.00 -15.50
C LEU A 443 -1.89 10.49 -15.60
N ARG A 444 -1.00 11.39 -15.15
CA ARG A 444 -1.17 12.84 -15.30
C ARG A 444 -1.15 13.25 -16.76
N HIS A 445 -0.23 12.71 -17.58
CA HIS A 445 -0.22 12.99 -19.02
C HIS A 445 -1.54 12.58 -19.70
N VAL A 446 -2.07 11.39 -19.36
CA VAL A 446 -3.36 10.95 -19.88
C VAL A 446 -4.47 11.89 -19.45
N ALA A 447 -4.51 12.26 -18.17
CA ALA A 447 -5.49 13.18 -17.61
C ALA A 447 -5.42 14.56 -18.28
N ASP A 448 -4.23 15.14 -18.45
CA ASP A 448 -4.02 16.41 -19.15
C ASP A 448 -4.55 16.39 -20.60
N CYS A 449 -4.32 15.27 -21.30
CA CYS A 449 -4.82 15.09 -22.67
C CYS A 449 -6.34 14.87 -22.74
N VAL A 450 -6.96 14.32 -21.69
CA VAL A 450 -8.42 14.20 -21.58
C VAL A 450 -9.03 15.58 -21.32
N GLU A 451 -8.45 16.35 -20.39
CA GLU A 451 -8.93 17.71 -20.07
C GLU A 451 -8.69 18.69 -21.21
N ARG A 452 -7.57 18.55 -21.92
CA ARG A 452 -7.11 19.46 -22.99
C ARG A 452 -6.61 18.68 -24.20
N PRO A 453 -7.52 18.11 -25.04
CA PRO A 453 -7.15 17.25 -26.16
C PRO A 453 -6.22 17.87 -27.20
N ALA A 454 -6.20 19.21 -27.29
CA ALA A 454 -5.27 19.93 -28.16
C ALA A 454 -3.79 19.66 -27.85
N LEU A 455 -3.45 19.22 -26.60
CA LEU A 455 -2.09 18.82 -26.24
C LEU A 455 -1.59 17.62 -27.06
N LEU A 456 -2.49 16.78 -27.57
CA LEU A 456 -2.10 15.67 -28.45
C LEU A 456 -1.47 16.16 -29.76
N ILE A 457 -1.85 17.31 -30.26
CA ILE A 457 -1.27 17.89 -31.50
C ILE A 457 0.21 18.18 -31.30
N ALA A 458 0.59 18.64 -30.11
CA ALA A 458 1.99 18.90 -29.78
C ALA A 458 2.76 17.62 -29.38
N ALA A 459 2.05 16.55 -29.12
CA ALA A 459 2.62 15.29 -28.65
C ALA A 459 2.75 14.20 -29.74
N VAL A 460 2.27 14.47 -30.97
CA VAL A 460 2.32 13.51 -32.10
C VAL A 460 3.58 13.71 -32.95
#